data_50a3b3f628b0688850ce84a5ad350e1b
#
_entry.id   50a3b3f628b0688850ce84a5ad350e1b
#
_cell.length_a   1.000
_cell.length_b   1.000
_cell.length_c   1.000
_cell.angle_alpha   90.00
_cell.angle_beta   90.00
_cell.angle_gamma   90.00
#
_symmetry.space_group_name_H-M   'P 1'
#
loop_
_entity.id
_entity.type
_entity.pdbx_description
1 polymer ?
#
loop_
_entity_poly.entity_id
_entity_poly.type
_entity_poly.pdbx_seq_one_letter_code
_entity_poly.pdbx_strand_id
1 'polypeptide(L)'
;MRPEFHKKGWGYELWIHNSSRYCGKMLYFNKGKKCSYHYHKEKHETFYLQSGKMILRYGMGDDINDAVEELLTPGDSFEVLQHLRHQMEALEDSELIEFSTEHFEEDSYRIQKGD
;
A
#
# COMPACT_ATOMS: atom_id res chain seq x y z
N MET A 1 -16.96 -16.92 -7.09
CA MET A 1 -15.50 -16.75 -7.02
C MET A 1 -15.13 -16.06 -5.72
N ARG A 2 -13.99 -16.41 -5.18
CA ARG A 2 -13.49 -15.79 -3.95
C ARG A 2 -12.17 -15.08 -4.22
N PRO A 3 -11.91 -13.94 -3.55
CA PRO A 3 -10.61 -13.30 -3.63
C PRO A 3 -9.49 -14.22 -3.17
N GLU A 4 -8.29 -14.03 -3.71
CA GLU A 4 -7.11 -14.70 -3.20
C GLU A 4 -6.66 -14.04 -1.89
N PHE A 5 -6.36 -14.85 -0.90
CA PHE A 5 -5.87 -14.37 0.39
C PHE A 5 -4.35 -14.51 0.44
N HIS A 6 -3.67 -13.41 0.82
CA HIS A 6 -2.21 -13.37 0.98
C HIS A 6 -1.87 -12.83 2.36
N LYS A 7 -1.34 -13.71 3.22
CA LYS A 7 -0.90 -13.28 4.55
C LYS A 7 0.36 -12.43 4.45
N LYS A 8 0.41 -11.36 5.25
CA LYS A 8 1.57 -10.45 5.35
C LYS A 8 1.95 -10.29 6.82
N GLY A 9 3.20 -9.89 7.09
CA GLY A 9 3.63 -9.61 8.45
C GLY A 9 2.84 -8.49 9.13
N TRP A 10 2.29 -7.58 8.34
CA TRP A 10 1.49 -6.46 8.83
C TRP A 10 -0.03 -6.72 8.84
N GLY A 11 -0.48 -7.85 8.31
CA GLY A 11 -1.90 -8.19 8.22
C GLY A 11 -2.15 -9.13 7.05
N TYR A 12 -2.99 -8.71 6.09
CA TYR A 12 -3.23 -9.52 4.91
C TYR A 12 -3.72 -8.68 3.73
N GLU A 13 -3.64 -9.27 2.53
CA GLU A 13 -4.22 -8.72 1.30
C GLU A 13 -5.28 -9.68 0.78
N LEU A 14 -6.40 -9.13 0.34
CA LEU A 14 -7.36 -9.84 -0.49
C LEU A 14 -7.20 -9.34 -1.92
N TRP A 15 -6.79 -10.21 -2.83
CA TRP A 15 -6.71 -9.88 -4.25
C TRP A 15 -8.07 -10.13 -4.85
N ILE A 16 -8.85 -9.06 -4.99
CA ILE A 16 -10.22 -9.13 -5.50
C ILE A 16 -10.20 -9.34 -7.01
N HIS A 17 -9.27 -8.67 -7.70
CA HIS A 17 -9.08 -8.78 -9.14
C HIS A 17 -7.65 -8.41 -9.49
N ASN A 18 -7.03 -9.16 -10.38
CA ASN A 18 -5.74 -8.78 -10.96
C ASN A 18 -5.67 -9.32 -12.39
N SER A 19 -5.67 -8.41 -13.35
CA SER A 19 -5.61 -8.76 -14.77
C SER A 19 -4.75 -7.73 -15.51
N SER A 20 -4.56 -7.95 -16.81
CA SER A 20 -3.82 -6.99 -17.63
C SER A 20 -4.53 -5.64 -17.74
N ARG A 21 -5.79 -5.54 -17.32
CA ARG A 21 -6.57 -4.31 -17.43
C ARG A 21 -6.58 -3.51 -16.14
N TYR A 22 -6.69 -4.18 -14.99
CA TYR A 22 -6.74 -3.50 -13.70
C TYR A 22 -6.50 -4.45 -12.55
N CYS A 23 -6.29 -3.87 -11.37
CA CYS A 23 -6.14 -4.60 -10.13
C CYS A 23 -6.97 -3.92 -9.04
N GLY A 24 -7.63 -4.73 -8.22
CA GLY A 24 -8.33 -4.27 -7.04
C GLY A 24 -8.01 -5.16 -5.87
N LYS A 25 -7.56 -4.56 -4.77
CA LYS A 25 -7.19 -5.28 -3.55
C LYS A 25 -7.78 -4.61 -2.33
N MET A 26 -8.01 -5.38 -1.29
CA MET A 26 -8.24 -4.87 0.04
C MET A 26 -7.05 -5.27 0.91
N LEU A 27 -6.43 -4.28 1.55
CA LEU A 27 -5.29 -4.47 2.43
C LEU A 27 -5.73 -4.23 3.86
N TYR A 28 -5.57 -5.23 4.71
CA TYR A 28 -5.87 -5.11 6.14
C TYR A 28 -4.57 -5.00 6.92
N PHE A 29 -4.42 -3.90 7.67
CA PHE A 29 -3.25 -3.66 8.52
C PHE A 29 -3.62 -3.78 9.98
N ASN A 30 -2.89 -4.58 10.72
CA ASN A 30 -3.01 -4.63 12.17
C ASN A 30 -2.40 -3.37 12.79
N LYS A 31 -3.02 -2.88 13.85
CA LYS A 31 -2.53 -1.71 14.60
C LYS A 31 -1.06 -1.85 14.94
N GLY A 32 -0.28 -0.79 14.69
CA GLY A 32 1.14 -0.73 15.01
C GLY A 32 2.05 -1.36 13.97
N LYS A 33 1.49 -1.90 12.89
CA LYS A 33 2.27 -2.57 11.83
C LYS A 33 2.42 -1.68 10.61
N LYS A 34 3.46 -1.94 9.83
CA LYS A 34 3.77 -1.17 8.62
C LYS A 34 4.31 -2.08 7.52
N CYS A 35 4.02 -1.73 6.28
CA CYS A 35 4.62 -2.40 5.13
C CYS A 35 6.03 -1.84 4.86
N SER A 36 6.71 -2.39 3.87
CA SER A 36 8.02 -1.89 3.47
C SER A 36 7.94 -0.48 2.88
N TYR A 37 9.05 0.25 2.95
CA TYR A 37 9.25 1.45 2.15
C TYR A 37 9.76 0.99 0.79
N HIS A 38 8.94 1.17 -0.26
CA HIS A 38 9.18 0.56 -1.58
C HIS A 38 8.60 1.40 -2.69
N TYR A 39 8.90 1.03 -3.92
CA TYR A 39 8.32 1.66 -5.11
C TYR A 39 8.04 0.61 -6.20
N HIS A 40 7.24 1.00 -7.17
CA HIS A 40 6.95 0.21 -8.36
C HIS A 40 7.39 1.00 -9.59
N LYS A 41 7.88 0.30 -10.61
CA LYS A 41 8.26 0.91 -11.89
C LYS A 41 7.11 0.90 -12.88
N GLU A 42 6.26 -0.11 -12.80
CA GLU A 42 5.15 -0.32 -13.74
C GLU A 42 3.81 0.11 -13.14
N LYS A 43 3.56 -0.27 -11.90
CA LYS A 43 2.25 -0.09 -11.28
C LYS A 43 1.97 1.37 -10.94
N HIS A 44 0.77 1.81 -11.36
CA HIS A 44 0.16 3.07 -10.94
C HIS A 44 -1.02 2.71 -10.06
N GLU A 45 -1.10 3.27 -8.85
CA GLU A 45 -2.11 2.89 -7.88
C GLU A 45 -2.76 4.09 -7.23
N THR A 46 -3.97 3.87 -6.71
CA THR A 46 -4.66 4.82 -5.84
C THR A 46 -5.16 4.03 -4.64
N PHE A 47 -4.86 4.52 -3.45
CA PHE A 47 -5.34 3.96 -2.20
C PHE A 47 -6.50 4.78 -1.66
N TYR A 48 -7.45 4.08 -1.02
CA TYR A 48 -8.57 4.70 -0.33
C TYR A 48 -8.67 4.08 1.06
N LEU A 49 -8.65 4.92 2.10
CA LEU A 49 -8.78 4.41 3.46
C LEU A 49 -10.26 4.25 3.80
N GLN A 50 -10.68 2.98 3.96
CA GLN A 50 -12.05 2.63 4.26
C GLN A 50 -12.35 2.76 5.75
N SER A 51 -11.41 2.33 6.61
CA SER A 51 -11.56 2.39 8.06
C SER A 51 -10.20 2.42 8.72
N GLY A 52 -10.16 2.89 9.97
CA GLY A 52 -8.93 2.96 10.76
C GLY A 52 -8.25 4.31 10.67
N LYS A 53 -6.94 4.30 10.84
CA LYS A 53 -6.10 5.51 10.80
C LYS A 53 -4.69 5.09 10.44
N MET A 54 -4.07 5.77 9.47
CA MET A 54 -2.76 5.39 8.97
C MET A 54 -1.86 6.62 8.79
N ILE A 55 -0.54 6.37 8.85
CA ILE A 55 0.46 7.33 8.42
C ILE A 55 0.96 6.83 7.06
N LEU A 56 0.95 7.73 6.08
CA LEU A 56 1.55 7.53 4.78
C LEU A 56 2.87 8.28 4.73
N ARG A 57 3.97 7.57 4.39
CA ARG A 57 5.27 8.18 4.12
C ARG A 57 5.57 8.06 2.65
N TYR A 58 6.01 9.14 2.01
CA TYR A 58 6.30 9.10 0.58
C TYR A 58 7.37 10.09 0.18
N GLY A 59 8.06 9.78 -0.92
CA GLY A 59 9.09 10.63 -1.48
C GLY A 59 9.71 10.00 -2.72
N MET A 60 10.54 10.78 -3.40
CA MET A 60 11.23 10.29 -4.61
C MET A 60 12.60 9.72 -4.31
N GLY A 61 13.11 9.90 -3.10
CA GLY A 61 14.43 9.42 -2.68
C GLY A 61 14.34 8.18 -1.82
N ASP A 62 15.49 7.53 -1.63
CA ASP A 62 15.59 6.27 -0.91
C ASP A 62 15.71 6.44 0.61
N ASP A 63 15.98 7.67 1.09
CA ASP A 63 16.08 7.90 2.53
C ASP A 63 14.70 8.19 3.11
N ILE A 64 14.21 7.26 3.92
CA ILE A 64 12.88 7.39 4.54
C ILE A 64 12.80 8.60 5.48
N ASN A 65 13.94 9.07 6.01
CA ASN A 65 13.97 10.25 6.88
C ASN A 65 13.62 11.52 6.12
N ASP A 66 13.78 11.53 4.80
CA ASP A 66 13.43 12.65 3.94
C ASP A 66 11.99 12.56 3.41
N ALA A 67 11.26 11.49 3.74
CA ALA A 67 9.90 11.29 3.27
C ALA A 67 8.94 12.27 3.93
N VAL A 68 7.93 12.69 3.16
CA VAL A 68 6.80 13.44 3.70
C VAL A 68 5.91 12.46 4.46
N GLU A 69 5.38 12.89 5.60
CA GLU A 69 4.42 12.10 6.37
C GLU A 69 3.05 12.76 6.33
N GLU A 70 2.03 11.99 5.99
CA GLU A 70 0.64 12.44 6.00
C GLU A 70 -0.21 11.49 6.82
N LEU A 71 -1.11 12.07 7.64
CA LEU A 71 -2.11 11.30 8.35
C LEU A 71 -3.28 11.03 7.41
N LEU A 72 -3.67 9.76 7.28
CA LEU A 72 -4.85 9.35 6.55
C LEU A 72 -5.97 8.99 7.53
N THR A 73 -7.15 9.51 7.27
CA THR A 73 -8.37 9.16 7.99
C THR A 73 -9.41 8.62 7.00
N PRO A 74 -10.44 7.89 7.47
CA PRO A 74 -11.42 7.29 6.56
C PRO A 74 -12.02 8.31 5.58
N GLY A 75 -12.05 7.93 4.31
CA GLY A 75 -12.48 8.81 3.24
C GLY A 75 -11.35 9.48 2.46
N ASP A 76 -10.12 9.42 2.96
CA ASP A 76 -8.97 9.97 2.26
C ASP A 76 -8.51 9.00 1.15
N SER A 77 -8.11 9.58 0.03
CA SER A 77 -7.48 8.83 -1.06
C SER A 77 -6.09 9.39 -1.35
N PHE A 78 -5.23 8.54 -1.91
CA PHE A 78 -3.86 8.91 -2.22
C PHE A 78 -3.42 8.20 -3.50
N GLU A 79 -2.92 8.99 -4.46
CA GLU A 79 -2.41 8.45 -5.72
C GLU A 79 -0.91 8.22 -5.64
N VAL A 80 -0.46 7.02 -6.05
CA VAL A 80 0.95 6.62 -6.08
C VAL A 80 1.36 6.41 -7.53
N LEU A 81 2.13 7.36 -8.05
CA LEU A 81 2.71 7.27 -9.39
C LEU A 81 3.91 6.33 -9.38
N GLN A 82 4.31 5.89 -10.58
CA GLN A 82 5.50 5.06 -10.74
C GLN A 82 6.71 5.75 -10.10
N HIS A 83 7.59 4.95 -9.51
CA HIS A 83 8.83 5.37 -8.83
C HIS A 83 8.63 6.10 -7.51
N LEU A 84 7.43 6.52 -7.15
CA LEU A 84 7.20 7.16 -5.86
C LEU A 84 7.40 6.13 -4.74
N ARG A 85 8.40 6.38 -3.87
CA ARG A 85 8.63 5.56 -2.69
C ARG A 85 7.51 5.82 -1.70
N HIS A 86 6.98 4.76 -1.11
CA HIS A 86 5.87 4.89 -0.17
C HIS A 86 5.84 3.77 0.86
N GLN A 87 5.30 4.09 2.03
CA GLN A 87 5.09 3.16 3.13
C GLN A 87 3.82 3.57 3.87
N MET A 88 3.03 2.59 4.26
CA MET A 88 1.87 2.82 5.12
C MET A 88 2.11 2.17 6.48
N GLU A 89 1.74 2.88 7.54
CA GLU A 89 1.80 2.39 8.92
C GLU A 89 0.43 2.59 9.57
N ALA A 90 -0.09 1.54 10.20
CA ALA A 90 -1.39 1.60 10.84
C ALA A 90 -1.27 2.10 12.28
N LEU A 91 -2.01 3.16 12.61
CA LEU A 91 -2.16 3.64 13.98
C LEU A 91 -3.31 2.94 14.69
N GLU A 92 -4.24 2.37 13.93
CA GLU A 92 -5.36 1.53 14.37
C GLU A 92 -5.49 0.41 13.35
N ASP A 93 -6.25 -0.64 13.66
CA ASP A 93 -6.60 -1.65 12.66
C ASP A 93 -7.26 -0.95 11.50
N SER A 94 -6.76 -1.17 10.29
CA SER A 94 -7.14 -0.37 9.13
C SER A 94 -7.44 -1.22 7.90
N GLU A 95 -8.44 -0.78 7.13
CA GLU A 95 -8.77 -1.35 5.83
C GLU A 95 -8.45 -0.32 4.75
N LEU A 96 -7.50 -0.66 3.88
CA LEU A 96 -7.04 0.19 2.79
C LEU A 96 -7.37 -0.48 1.47
N ILE A 97 -8.08 0.23 0.59
CA ILE A 97 -8.46 -0.31 -0.71
C ILE A 97 -7.47 0.17 -1.76
N GLU A 98 -6.96 -0.76 -2.56
CA GLU A 98 -6.07 -0.46 -3.68
C GLU A 98 -6.81 -0.61 -4.99
N PHE A 99 -6.77 0.44 -5.80
CA PHE A 99 -7.15 0.42 -7.20
C PHE A 99 -5.87 0.66 -8.00
N SER A 100 -5.53 -0.23 -8.92
CA SER A 100 -4.26 -0.09 -9.62
C SER A 100 -4.28 -0.73 -11.00
N THR A 101 -3.21 -0.50 -11.73
CA THR A 101 -2.87 -1.28 -12.91
C THR A 101 -2.46 -2.67 -12.47
N GLU A 102 -2.17 -3.56 -13.42
CA GLU A 102 -1.82 -4.95 -13.11
C GLU A 102 -0.69 -5.04 -12.09
N HIS A 103 -0.85 -5.94 -11.12
CA HIS A 103 0.16 -6.24 -10.11
C HIS A 103 1.10 -7.35 -10.59
N PHE A 104 2.40 -7.09 -10.50
CA PHE A 104 3.46 -8.08 -10.74
C PHE A 104 4.33 -8.16 -9.50
N GLU A 105 4.57 -9.38 -8.98
CA GLU A 105 5.39 -9.58 -7.79
C GLU A 105 6.80 -9.00 -7.95
N GLU A 106 7.40 -9.13 -9.14
CA GLU A 106 8.73 -8.64 -9.44
C GLU A 106 8.81 -7.11 -9.57
N ASP A 107 7.67 -6.42 -9.60
CA ASP A 107 7.61 -4.96 -9.72
C ASP A 107 7.58 -4.26 -8.35
N SER A 108 8.13 -4.88 -7.33
CA SER A 108 8.23 -4.29 -6.00
C SER A 108 9.69 -4.18 -5.60
N TYR A 109 10.17 -2.95 -5.44
CA TYR A 109 11.56 -2.63 -5.15
C TYR A 109 11.65 -2.09 -3.73
N ARG A 110 12.08 -2.93 -2.80
CA ARG A 110 12.13 -2.59 -1.37
C ARG A 110 13.39 -1.82 -1.04
N ILE A 111 13.20 -0.67 -0.38
CA ILE A 111 14.29 0.16 0.13
C ILE A 111 14.54 -0.20 1.59
N GLN A 112 13.44 -0.30 2.38
CA GLN A 112 13.52 -0.62 3.78
C GLN A 112 12.43 -1.62 4.12
N LYS A 113 12.81 -2.68 4.82
CA LYS A 113 11.89 -3.75 5.21
C LYS A 113 10.80 -3.24 6.16
N GLY A 114 9.58 -3.75 5.99
CA GLY A 114 8.49 -3.55 6.92
C GLY A 114 8.29 -4.77 7.83
N ASP A 115 7.12 -4.86 8.38
CA ASP A 115 6.70 -5.98 9.25
C ASP A 115 6.32 -7.23 8.49
#